data_2878d34424b6654440deb0e461c361b5
#
_entry.id   2878d34424b6654440deb0e461c361b5
#
_cell.length_a   1.000
_cell.length_b   1.000
_cell.length_c   1.000
_cell.angle_alpha   90.00
_cell.angle_beta   90.00
_cell.angle_gamma   90.00
#
_symmetry.space_group_name_H-M   'P 1'
#
loop_
_entity.id
_entity.type
_entity.pdbx_description
1 polymer ?
#
loop_
_entity_poly.entity_id
_entity_poly.type
_entity_poly.pdbx_seq_one_letter_code
_entity_poly.pdbx_strand_id
1 'polypeptide(L)'
;MKVVSFFSGCGGLDLGFEQAGFEVIWANDNDPAVSETYLLNHPSTYLCLKDMRELSMYEIPECDGFIGGPPCQSWSEGGKQLGLDDERGKMFLTYISIIRAKQPKFFVIENVKGILSDKHFQTFMKMLDLLRNAGYVVHYQLMNSLDYRVPQERYRVFVIGVRNDIEVNYQFPAPDTSCVITLRQAIGEITEEPRKYISEPVNTEYGKWLNHDVFMGPFDDRYMARNRVRGWNEVSYTMQAQARNCPLHPQAPKMIFVSRDKQIFRPGYEHLYRRLSVRECARIQSFPDHFRFIYHDVCDGYKMVGNAVPPRLARAIALSIKSAFSSYSPDLCSVLVATYRNDKQLRMTLENKLYYVRAGLRAGAMQFSLGMKAPHYLFLHKKDSYILLILKEVEPKLVSAEYLENLGFHPSGDQYWIFEILDDEAGERAECMKNYVAKHGGMKMKPYIIEITNVVAKS
;
A
#
# COMPACT_ATOMS: atom_id res chain seq x y z
N MET A 1 1.33 -1.29 -9.76
CA MET A 1 1.57 -0.19 -8.79
C MET A 1 2.61 -0.65 -7.79
N LYS A 2 3.56 0.24 -7.48
CA LYS A 2 4.64 0.01 -6.51
C LYS A 2 4.21 0.48 -5.13
N VAL A 3 4.49 -0.32 -4.11
CA VAL A 3 4.16 0.04 -2.72
C VAL A 3 5.38 -0.09 -1.80
N VAL A 4 5.36 0.72 -0.76
CA VAL A 4 6.31 0.69 0.35
C VAL A 4 5.57 0.21 1.58
N SER A 5 6.14 -0.75 2.30
CA SER A 5 5.56 -1.35 3.50
C SER A 5 6.27 -0.88 4.76
N PHE A 6 5.51 -0.43 5.74
CA PHE A 6 6.01 -0.05 7.06
C PHE A 6 5.46 -0.99 8.13
N PHE A 7 6.26 -1.30 9.14
CA PHE A 7 5.89 -2.29 10.17
C PHE A 7 5.49 -3.62 9.52
N SER A 8 6.30 -4.04 8.56
CA SER A 8 6.00 -5.17 7.67
C SER A 8 5.85 -6.51 8.40
N GLY A 9 6.48 -6.66 9.56
CA GLY A 9 6.51 -7.92 10.29
C GLY A 9 7.03 -9.05 9.42
N CYS A 10 6.34 -10.18 9.39
CA CYS A 10 6.68 -11.28 8.50
C CYS A 10 6.12 -11.13 7.06
N GLY A 11 5.48 -10.00 6.72
CA GLY A 11 5.00 -9.74 5.36
C GLY A 11 3.58 -10.25 5.05
N GLY A 12 2.70 -10.42 6.05
CA GLY A 12 1.34 -10.89 5.79
C GLY A 12 0.47 -9.92 4.98
N LEU A 13 0.59 -8.62 5.26
CA LEU A 13 -0.05 -7.56 4.47
C LEU A 13 0.54 -7.50 3.07
N ASP A 14 1.87 -7.54 2.99
CA ASP A 14 2.66 -7.47 1.77
C ASP A 14 2.31 -8.62 0.81
N LEU A 15 2.26 -9.85 1.33
CA LEU A 15 1.85 -11.04 0.57
C LEU A 15 0.46 -10.87 -0.07
N GLY A 16 -0.50 -10.29 0.66
CA GLY A 16 -1.83 -10.02 0.12
C GLY A 16 -1.81 -9.00 -1.02
N PHE A 17 -0.97 -7.96 -0.91
CA PHE A 17 -0.77 -6.96 -1.97
C PHE A 17 -0.06 -7.56 -3.18
N GLU A 18 0.98 -8.36 -2.99
CA GLU A 18 1.67 -9.09 -4.07
C GLU A 18 0.70 -10.03 -4.82
N GLN A 19 -0.14 -10.79 -4.08
CA GLN A 19 -1.17 -11.65 -4.67
C GLN A 19 -2.24 -10.88 -5.46
N ALA A 20 -2.42 -9.60 -5.20
CA ALA A 20 -3.27 -8.69 -5.99
C ALA A 20 -2.53 -8.05 -7.18
N GLY A 21 -1.22 -8.31 -7.32
CA GLY A 21 -0.39 -7.80 -8.42
C GLY A 21 0.20 -6.42 -8.16
N PHE A 22 0.37 -6.03 -6.90
CA PHE A 22 1.24 -4.91 -6.50
C PHE A 22 2.69 -5.40 -6.38
N GLU A 23 3.62 -4.48 -6.53
CA GLU A 23 5.05 -4.71 -6.32
C GLU A 23 5.46 -4.04 -5.01
N VAL A 24 5.80 -4.83 -3.99
CA VAL A 24 6.37 -4.31 -2.74
C VAL A 24 7.86 -4.09 -2.97
N ILE A 25 8.27 -2.84 -3.16
CA ILE A 25 9.66 -2.52 -3.54
C ILE A 25 10.59 -2.32 -2.35
N TRP A 26 10.02 -1.96 -1.21
CA TRP A 26 10.75 -1.64 0.01
C TRP A 26 9.87 -1.89 1.24
N ALA A 27 10.47 -2.41 2.30
CA ALA A 27 9.80 -2.68 3.56
C ALA A 27 10.64 -2.24 4.74
N ASN A 28 9.99 -1.87 5.85
CA ASN A 28 10.65 -1.50 7.08
C ASN A 28 10.02 -2.22 8.28
N ASP A 29 10.87 -2.77 9.10
CA ASP A 29 10.55 -3.22 10.45
C ASP A 29 11.78 -3.03 11.36
N ASN A 30 11.60 -2.91 12.65
CA ASN A 30 12.70 -2.80 13.60
C ASN A 30 12.94 -4.09 14.41
N ASP A 31 12.14 -5.13 14.18
CA ASP A 31 12.28 -6.42 14.86
C ASP A 31 13.19 -7.35 14.04
N PRO A 32 14.42 -7.64 14.49
CA PRO A 32 15.32 -8.52 13.76
C PRO A 32 14.80 -9.96 13.66
N ALA A 33 13.89 -10.41 14.53
CA ALA A 33 13.35 -11.75 14.51
C ALA A 33 12.48 -12.05 13.27
N VAL A 34 11.99 -11.00 12.57
CA VAL A 34 11.18 -11.18 11.36
C VAL A 34 12.01 -11.22 10.08
N SER A 35 13.28 -10.79 10.14
CA SER A 35 14.10 -10.50 8.96
C SER A 35 14.30 -11.70 8.04
N GLU A 36 14.72 -12.84 8.57
CA GLU A 36 14.97 -14.04 7.78
C GLU A 36 13.67 -14.56 7.14
N THR A 37 12.57 -14.54 7.89
CA THR A 37 11.24 -14.90 7.38
C THR A 37 10.83 -13.96 6.25
N TYR A 38 10.99 -12.65 6.44
CA TYR A 38 10.61 -11.66 5.45
C TYR A 38 11.41 -11.82 4.15
N LEU A 39 12.73 -11.82 4.24
CA LEU A 39 13.63 -11.94 3.07
C LEU A 39 13.44 -13.24 2.28
N LEU A 40 13.14 -14.34 2.99
CA LEU A 40 12.89 -15.62 2.32
C LEU A 40 11.61 -15.62 1.49
N ASN A 41 10.55 -14.97 1.98
CA ASN A 41 9.23 -14.99 1.33
C ASN A 41 9.00 -13.80 0.39
N HIS A 42 9.79 -12.71 0.52
CA HIS A 42 9.71 -11.49 -0.30
C HIS A 42 11.07 -11.15 -0.92
N PRO A 43 11.66 -12.03 -1.75
CA PRO A 43 13.04 -11.90 -2.22
C PRO A 43 13.28 -10.69 -3.14
N SER A 44 12.22 -10.10 -3.68
CA SER A 44 12.29 -8.91 -4.54
C SER A 44 12.20 -7.60 -3.77
N THR A 45 11.94 -7.65 -2.46
CA THR A 45 11.74 -6.47 -1.62
C THR A 45 13.00 -6.16 -0.82
N TYR A 46 13.44 -4.90 -0.85
CA TYR A 46 14.51 -4.47 0.05
C TYR A 46 13.95 -4.28 1.48
N LEU A 47 14.49 -5.01 2.45
CA LEU A 47 14.11 -4.89 3.87
C LEU A 47 15.07 -3.95 4.61
N CYS A 48 14.55 -2.88 5.18
CA CYS A 48 15.25 -1.94 6.05
C CYS A 48 14.95 -2.24 7.52
N LEU A 49 15.94 -2.77 8.25
CA LEU A 49 15.83 -3.08 9.69
C LEU A 49 16.27 -1.87 10.53
N LYS A 50 15.45 -0.82 10.56
CA LYS A 50 15.67 0.38 11.37
C LYS A 50 14.41 0.79 12.10
N ASP A 51 14.58 1.50 13.22
CA ASP A 51 13.46 2.24 13.78
C ASP A 51 12.99 3.31 12.78
N MET A 52 11.70 3.40 12.56
CA MET A 52 11.11 4.38 11.62
C MET A 52 11.52 5.83 11.95
N ARG A 53 11.77 6.13 13.23
CA ARG A 53 12.18 7.48 13.69
C ARG A 53 13.59 7.86 13.25
N GLU A 54 14.40 6.88 12.89
CA GLU A 54 15.78 7.04 12.40
C GLU A 54 15.88 7.09 10.89
N LEU A 55 14.75 6.88 10.18
CA LEU A 55 14.73 6.87 8.73
C LEU A 55 14.88 8.28 8.17
N SER A 56 15.84 8.45 7.27
CA SER A 56 15.90 9.61 6.40
C SER A 56 14.83 9.51 5.30
N MET A 57 14.22 10.64 4.93
CA MET A 57 13.27 10.69 3.81
C MET A 57 13.89 10.23 2.47
N TYR A 58 15.21 10.31 2.33
CA TYR A 58 15.93 9.84 1.13
C TYR A 58 16.04 8.31 1.07
N GLU A 59 15.95 7.61 2.19
CA GLU A 59 16.00 6.13 2.24
C GLU A 59 14.67 5.50 1.80
N ILE A 60 13.56 6.26 1.87
CA ILE A 60 12.25 5.79 1.49
C ILE A 60 12.06 6.07 -0.01
N PRO A 61 11.93 5.04 -0.87
CA PRO A 61 11.79 5.24 -2.30
C PRO A 61 10.45 5.87 -2.68
N GLU A 62 10.40 6.48 -3.86
CA GLU A 62 9.15 6.94 -4.47
C GLU A 62 8.29 5.74 -4.88
N CYS A 63 6.99 5.82 -4.62
CA CYS A 63 6.06 4.72 -4.90
C CYS A 63 4.63 5.24 -5.11
N ASP A 64 3.74 4.33 -5.51
CA ASP A 64 2.32 4.66 -5.67
C ASP A 64 1.58 4.68 -4.34
N GLY A 65 1.95 3.81 -3.41
CA GLY A 65 1.22 3.68 -2.14
C GLY A 65 2.06 3.25 -0.95
N PHE A 66 1.60 3.61 0.24
CA PHE A 66 2.14 3.12 1.50
C PHE A 66 1.18 2.13 2.14
N ILE A 67 1.71 1.03 2.66
CA ILE A 67 0.94 0.05 3.44
C ILE A 67 1.62 -0.16 4.79
N GLY A 68 0.84 -0.42 5.86
CA GLY A 68 1.47 -0.70 7.15
C GLY A 68 0.50 -0.81 8.32
N GLY A 69 1.02 -1.35 9.41
CA GLY A 69 0.30 -1.51 10.68
C GLY A 69 1.07 -0.88 11.84
N PRO A 70 1.05 0.45 12.01
CA PRO A 70 1.77 1.10 13.11
C PRO A 70 1.30 0.58 14.47
N PRO A 71 2.23 0.36 15.43
CA PRO A 71 1.92 -0.26 16.72
C PRO A 71 0.90 0.54 17.53
N CYS A 72 -0.10 -0.18 18.06
CA CYS A 72 -1.25 0.37 18.75
C CYS A 72 -1.31 -0.03 20.25
N GLN A 73 -0.19 -0.37 20.89
CA GLN A 73 -0.23 -0.89 22.26
C GLN A 73 -0.55 0.18 23.31
N SER A 74 -0.43 1.48 23.01
CA SER A 74 -0.97 2.57 23.84
C SER A 74 -2.51 2.60 23.86
N TRP A 75 -3.17 1.90 22.92
CA TRP A 75 -4.61 1.82 22.73
C TRP A 75 -5.20 0.45 23.09
N SER A 76 -4.36 -0.54 23.44
CA SER A 76 -4.86 -1.87 23.80
C SER A 76 -5.36 -1.90 25.24
N GLU A 77 -6.38 -2.72 25.50
CA GLU A 77 -6.96 -2.93 26.85
C GLU A 77 -5.95 -3.33 27.93
N GLY A 78 -4.75 -3.78 27.54
CA GLY A 78 -3.66 -4.16 28.45
C GLY A 78 -2.50 -3.15 28.56
N GLY A 79 -2.55 -1.98 27.90
CA GLY A 79 -1.50 -0.97 27.92
C GLY A 79 -1.76 0.18 28.89
N LYS A 80 -0.72 0.99 29.21
CA LYS A 80 -0.81 2.14 30.14
C LYS A 80 -1.53 3.38 29.59
N GLN A 81 -2.20 3.30 28.45
CA GLN A 81 -3.20 4.25 27.91
C GLN A 81 -2.80 5.75 27.88
N LEU A 82 -1.54 6.04 27.55
CA LEU A 82 -0.97 7.40 27.59
C LEU A 82 -1.25 8.26 26.35
N GLY A 83 -2.00 7.76 25.36
CA GLY A 83 -2.41 8.54 24.18
C GLY A 83 -1.27 8.87 23.22
N LEU A 84 -1.30 10.07 22.63
CA LEU A 84 -0.30 10.57 21.66
C LEU A 84 1.05 10.93 22.32
N ASP A 85 1.10 11.10 23.63
CA ASP A 85 2.30 11.47 24.38
C ASP A 85 3.21 10.27 24.70
N ASP A 86 2.73 9.04 24.50
CA ASP A 86 3.55 7.84 24.61
C ASP A 86 4.45 7.66 23.36
N GLU A 87 5.60 6.98 23.53
CA GLU A 87 6.56 6.65 22.45
C GLU A 87 5.90 6.04 21.20
N ARG A 88 4.82 5.33 21.39
CA ARG A 88 4.04 4.67 20.32
C ARG A 88 3.06 5.61 19.63
N GLY A 89 2.51 6.60 20.35
CA GLY A 89 1.77 7.71 19.75
C GLY A 89 2.70 8.54 18.87
N LYS A 90 3.93 8.77 19.30
CA LYS A 90 5.00 9.41 18.53
C LYS A 90 5.32 8.62 17.25
N MET A 91 5.34 7.28 17.31
CA MET A 91 5.56 6.43 16.12
C MET A 91 4.48 6.64 15.06
N PHE A 92 3.21 6.73 15.46
CA PHE A 92 2.12 7.02 14.53
C PHE A 92 2.23 8.42 13.93
N LEU A 93 2.59 9.43 14.73
CA LEU A 93 2.83 10.79 14.24
C LEU A 93 4.01 10.85 13.26
N THR A 94 5.06 10.07 13.51
CA THR A 94 6.17 9.92 12.56
C THR A 94 5.67 9.34 11.23
N TYR A 95 4.82 8.31 11.27
CA TYR A 95 4.25 7.74 10.05
C TYR A 95 3.40 8.75 9.26
N ILE A 96 2.56 9.54 9.94
CA ILE A 96 1.80 10.63 9.29
C ILE A 96 2.76 11.65 8.67
N SER A 97 3.85 11.99 9.34
CA SER A 97 4.85 12.94 8.84
C SER A 97 5.52 12.42 7.56
N ILE A 98 5.81 11.13 7.49
CA ILE A 98 6.34 10.47 6.28
C ILE A 98 5.29 10.50 5.16
N ILE A 99 4.02 10.15 5.42
CA ILE A 99 2.94 10.26 4.44
C ILE A 99 2.83 11.68 3.90
N ARG A 100 2.86 12.68 4.78
CA ARG A 100 2.79 14.10 4.41
C ARG A 100 3.98 14.56 3.56
N ALA A 101 5.17 14.06 3.85
CA ALA A 101 6.39 14.43 3.12
C ALA A 101 6.50 13.74 1.76
N LYS A 102 6.15 12.45 1.67
CA LYS A 102 6.30 11.62 0.47
C LYS A 102 5.09 11.66 -0.47
N GLN A 103 3.92 12.04 0.04
CA GLN A 103 2.71 12.20 -0.76
C GLN A 103 2.37 11.02 -1.68
N PRO A 104 2.34 9.73 -1.18
CA PRO A 104 1.91 8.61 -2.01
C PRO A 104 0.48 8.83 -2.55
N LYS A 105 0.12 8.19 -3.66
CA LYS A 105 -1.24 8.27 -4.23
C LYS A 105 -2.31 7.74 -3.27
N PHE A 106 -1.95 6.72 -2.51
CA PHE A 106 -2.80 6.14 -1.46
C PHE A 106 -1.98 5.63 -0.28
N PHE A 107 -2.63 5.43 0.84
CA PHE A 107 -2.06 4.67 1.95
C PHE A 107 -3.10 3.71 2.56
N VAL A 108 -2.60 2.65 3.19
CA VAL A 108 -3.36 1.67 3.98
C VAL A 108 -2.75 1.57 5.35
N ILE A 109 -3.54 1.84 6.38
CA ILE A 109 -3.14 1.69 7.78
C ILE A 109 -4.04 0.64 8.42
N GLU A 110 -3.42 -0.43 8.95
CA GLU A 110 -4.11 -1.45 9.75
C GLU A 110 -3.97 -1.16 11.23
N ASN A 111 -5.04 -1.47 11.99
CA ASN A 111 -4.98 -1.38 13.44
C ASN A 111 -5.97 -2.31 14.15
N VAL A 112 -5.80 -2.50 15.46
CA VAL A 112 -6.69 -3.33 16.27
C VAL A 112 -8.04 -2.65 16.53
N LYS A 113 -9.12 -3.47 16.72
CA LYS A 113 -10.47 -2.98 17.04
C LYS A 113 -10.50 -2.00 18.22
N GLY A 114 -9.60 -2.18 19.21
CA GLY A 114 -9.58 -1.35 20.44
C GLY A 114 -9.41 0.15 20.20
N ILE A 115 -8.88 0.56 19.01
CA ILE A 115 -8.77 1.99 18.66
C ILE A 115 -10.13 2.68 18.54
N LEU A 116 -11.20 1.94 18.25
CA LEU A 116 -12.57 2.44 18.15
C LEU A 116 -13.33 2.42 19.48
N SER A 117 -12.71 2.01 20.60
CA SER A 117 -13.37 2.09 21.91
C SER A 117 -13.60 3.54 22.32
N ASP A 118 -14.65 3.80 23.11
CA ASP A 118 -15.02 5.15 23.57
C ASP A 118 -13.84 5.93 24.12
N LYS A 119 -12.96 5.23 24.81
CA LYS A 119 -11.75 5.77 25.41
C LYS A 119 -10.75 6.32 24.40
N HIS A 120 -10.66 5.72 23.24
CA HIS A 120 -9.64 6.02 22.23
C HIS A 120 -10.23 6.73 21.00
N PHE A 121 -11.55 6.74 20.87
CA PHE A 121 -12.24 7.23 19.68
C PHE A 121 -11.90 8.68 19.34
N GLN A 122 -11.86 9.56 20.33
CA GLN A 122 -11.51 10.97 20.08
C GLN A 122 -10.09 11.14 19.54
N THR A 123 -9.15 10.35 20.06
CA THR A 123 -7.77 10.41 19.57
C THR A 123 -7.68 9.79 18.17
N PHE A 124 -8.42 8.72 17.90
CA PHE A 124 -8.55 8.17 16.55
C PHE A 124 -9.08 9.21 15.55
N MET A 125 -10.11 9.97 15.92
CA MET A 125 -10.63 11.05 15.06
C MET A 125 -9.60 12.14 14.78
N LYS A 126 -8.83 12.57 15.81
CA LYS A 126 -7.71 13.51 15.61
C LYS A 126 -6.65 12.98 14.63
N MET A 127 -6.36 11.67 14.67
CA MET A 127 -5.45 11.04 13.74
C MET A 127 -5.97 11.09 12.30
N LEU A 128 -7.28 10.82 12.10
CA LEU A 128 -7.91 10.97 10.78
C LEU A 128 -7.85 12.41 10.27
N ASP A 129 -8.05 13.40 11.16
CA ASP A 129 -7.95 14.81 10.78
C ASP A 129 -6.54 15.22 10.37
N LEU A 130 -5.50 14.68 11.04
CA LEU A 130 -4.11 14.90 10.62
C LEU A 130 -3.85 14.34 9.21
N LEU A 131 -4.41 13.17 8.89
CA LEU A 131 -4.29 12.57 7.56
C LEU A 131 -5.08 13.37 6.49
N ARG A 132 -6.27 13.87 6.84
CA ARG A 132 -7.03 14.77 5.96
C ARG A 132 -6.27 16.07 5.69
N ASN A 133 -5.70 16.67 6.74
CA ASN A 133 -4.87 17.88 6.64
C ASN A 133 -3.53 17.63 5.90
N ALA A 134 -3.12 16.37 5.76
CA ALA A 134 -2.01 15.99 4.91
C ALA A 134 -2.37 15.89 3.41
N GLY A 135 -3.63 16.14 3.03
CA GLY A 135 -4.10 16.18 1.65
C GLY A 135 -4.76 14.88 1.17
N TYR A 136 -5.44 14.15 2.06
CA TYR A 136 -6.08 12.87 1.70
C TYR A 136 -7.58 12.85 1.99
N VAL A 137 -8.33 12.23 1.11
CA VAL A 137 -9.68 11.73 1.40
C VAL A 137 -9.52 10.43 2.18
N VAL A 138 -10.02 10.40 3.42
CA VAL A 138 -9.76 9.29 4.36
C VAL A 138 -11.03 8.53 4.66
N HIS A 139 -10.99 7.21 4.42
CA HIS A 139 -12.03 6.25 4.74
C HIS A 139 -11.55 5.32 5.85
N TYR A 140 -12.44 4.84 6.71
CA TYR A 140 -12.10 3.79 7.66
C TYR A 140 -13.26 2.81 7.84
N GLN A 141 -12.91 1.55 8.13
CA GLN A 141 -13.89 0.50 8.39
C GLN A 141 -13.33 -0.54 9.36
N LEU A 142 -14.19 -1.02 10.26
CA LEU A 142 -13.94 -2.21 11.06
C LEU A 142 -14.29 -3.44 10.22
N MET A 143 -13.31 -4.29 9.93
CA MET A 143 -13.47 -5.47 9.09
C MET A 143 -13.24 -6.74 9.91
N ASN A 144 -14.07 -7.75 9.66
CA ASN A 144 -13.84 -9.08 10.22
C ASN A 144 -13.18 -9.97 9.16
N SER A 145 -12.05 -10.57 9.48
CA SER A 145 -11.34 -11.47 8.56
C SER A 145 -12.19 -12.65 8.08
N LEU A 146 -13.17 -13.08 8.90
CA LEU A 146 -14.14 -14.13 8.56
C LEU A 146 -14.89 -13.81 7.26
N ASP A 147 -15.24 -12.55 7.05
CA ASP A 147 -15.99 -12.07 5.88
C ASP A 147 -15.16 -12.11 4.58
N TYR A 148 -13.90 -12.51 4.67
CA TYR A 148 -12.95 -12.60 3.55
C TYR A 148 -12.31 -14.00 3.45
N ARG A 149 -13.08 -15.03 3.83
CA ARG A 149 -12.70 -16.45 3.75
C ARG A 149 -11.47 -16.81 4.58
N VAL A 150 -11.26 -16.11 5.69
CA VAL A 150 -10.25 -16.47 6.70
C VAL A 150 -10.97 -17.22 7.81
N PRO A 151 -10.59 -18.46 8.15
CA PRO A 151 -11.29 -19.29 9.14
C PRO A 151 -11.08 -18.83 10.59
N GLN A 152 -11.26 -17.52 10.83
CA GLN A 152 -10.95 -16.86 12.09
C GLN A 152 -11.81 -15.62 12.33
N GLU A 153 -12.40 -15.51 13.52
CA GLU A 153 -12.99 -14.25 14.00
C GLU A 153 -11.86 -13.29 14.40
N ARG A 154 -11.50 -12.37 13.49
CA ARG A 154 -10.45 -11.36 13.74
C ARG A 154 -10.88 -10.01 13.20
N TYR A 155 -11.16 -9.10 14.12
CA TYR A 155 -11.55 -7.73 13.79
C TYR A 155 -10.34 -6.81 13.70
N ARG A 156 -10.26 -6.05 12.62
CA ARG A 156 -9.23 -5.02 12.40
C ARG A 156 -9.83 -3.77 11.78
N VAL A 157 -9.32 -2.64 12.19
CA VAL A 157 -9.66 -1.35 11.59
C VAL A 157 -8.69 -1.09 10.47
N PHE A 158 -9.22 -0.78 9.30
CA PHE A 158 -8.41 -0.29 8.18
C PHE A 158 -8.76 1.16 7.92
N VAL A 159 -7.73 1.97 7.74
CA VAL A 159 -7.82 3.36 7.31
C VAL A 159 -7.17 3.46 5.94
N ILE A 160 -7.93 3.88 4.95
CA ILE A 160 -7.48 4.04 3.57
C ILE A 160 -7.55 5.52 3.23
N GLY A 161 -6.43 6.08 2.81
CA GLY A 161 -6.39 7.44 2.28
C GLY A 161 -6.09 7.42 0.79
N VAL A 162 -6.84 8.20 0.04
CA VAL A 162 -6.54 8.52 -1.36
C VAL A 162 -6.22 9.99 -1.43
N ARG A 163 -5.12 10.37 -2.09
CA ARG A 163 -4.71 11.76 -2.20
C ARG A 163 -5.80 12.57 -2.90
N ASN A 164 -6.12 13.73 -2.39
CA ASN A 164 -7.32 14.52 -2.78
C ASN A 164 -7.28 15.06 -4.21
N ASP A 165 -6.09 15.10 -4.84
CA ASP A 165 -5.91 15.43 -6.25
C ASP A 165 -6.23 14.25 -7.20
N ILE A 166 -6.54 13.09 -6.67
CA ILE A 166 -6.85 11.87 -7.42
C ILE A 166 -8.36 11.61 -7.34
N GLU A 167 -9.06 11.81 -8.45
CA GLU A 167 -10.50 11.58 -8.55
C GLU A 167 -10.84 10.08 -8.58
N VAL A 168 -10.73 9.44 -7.42
CA VAL A 168 -11.05 8.02 -7.23
C VAL A 168 -12.08 7.87 -6.13
N ASN A 169 -13.21 7.26 -6.43
CA ASN A 169 -14.20 6.89 -5.43
C ASN A 169 -13.84 5.53 -4.83
N TYR A 170 -13.03 5.55 -3.76
CA TYR A 170 -12.66 4.33 -3.06
C TYR A 170 -13.81 3.78 -2.24
N GLN A 171 -14.01 2.45 -2.31
CA GLN A 171 -14.93 1.71 -1.46
C GLN A 171 -14.25 0.45 -0.92
N PHE A 172 -14.53 0.14 0.34
CA PHE A 172 -14.06 -1.10 0.95
C PHE A 172 -14.63 -2.32 0.21
N PRO A 173 -13.87 -3.44 0.17
CA PRO A 173 -14.34 -4.64 -0.50
C PRO A 173 -15.59 -5.17 0.20
N ALA A 174 -16.57 -5.60 -0.60
CA ALA A 174 -17.76 -6.26 -0.07
C ALA A 174 -17.40 -7.58 0.63
N PRO A 175 -18.09 -7.95 1.72
CA PRO A 175 -17.93 -9.25 2.36
C PRO A 175 -18.18 -10.42 1.39
N ASP A 176 -17.29 -11.41 1.39
CA ASP A 176 -17.51 -12.70 0.71
C ASP A 176 -18.04 -13.72 1.70
N THR A 177 -19.36 -13.72 1.88
CA THR A 177 -20.07 -14.65 2.78
C THR A 177 -20.52 -15.94 2.09
N SER A 178 -20.12 -16.16 0.83
CA SER A 178 -20.55 -17.29 0.03
C SER A 178 -20.11 -18.65 0.60
N CYS A 179 -19.00 -18.68 1.36
CA CYS A 179 -18.47 -19.88 1.98
C CYS A 179 -17.67 -19.55 3.23
N VAL A 180 -18.12 -20.04 4.37
CA VAL A 180 -17.34 -20.01 5.61
C VAL A 180 -16.38 -21.20 5.65
N ILE A 181 -15.07 -20.90 5.70
CA ILE A 181 -14.04 -21.94 5.85
C ILE A 181 -13.96 -22.34 7.32
N THR A 182 -14.20 -23.63 7.62
CA THR A 182 -14.13 -24.17 8.96
C THR A 182 -12.71 -24.61 9.35
N LEU A 183 -12.47 -24.86 10.64
CA LEU A 183 -11.18 -25.41 11.10
C LEU A 183 -10.87 -26.76 10.42
N ARG A 184 -11.89 -27.59 10.16
CA ARG A 184 -11.71 -28.85 9.43
C ARG A 184 -11.14 -28.64 8.04
N GLN A 185 -11.64 -27.65 7.30
CA GLN A 185 -11.15 -27.33 5.97
C GLN A 185 -9.77 -26.67 6.01
N ALA A 186 -9.47 -25.89 7.06
CA ALA A 186 -8.20 -25.18 7.17
C ALA A 186 -7.03 -26.07 7.59
N ILE A 187 -7.23 -26.92 8.60
CA ILE A 187 -6.16 -27.69 9.24
C ILE A 187 -6.42 -29.18 9.36
N GLY A 188 -7.58 -29.69 8.94
CA GLY A 188 -7.95 -31.11 9.10
C GLY A 188 -7.07 -32.11 8.31
N GLU A 189 -6.33 -31.61 7.31
CA GLU A 189 -5.35 -32.43 6.57
C GLU A 189 -4.03 -32.62 7.33
N ILE A 190 -3.77 -31.83 8.35
CA ILE A 190 -2.58 -31.97 9.20
C ILE A 190 -2.87 -33.03 10.25
N THR A 191 -2.57 -34.27 9.92
CA THR A 191 -2.82 -35.43 10.79
C THR A 191 -1.62 -35.85 11.62
N GLU A 192 -0.45 -35.31 11.33
CA GLU A 192 0.80 -35.56 12.04
C GLU A 192 0.80 -34.84 13.38
N GLU A 193 1.45 -35.46 14.38
CA GLU A 193 1.68 -34.78 15.65
C GLU A 193 2.73 -33.65 15.50
N PRO A 194 2.47 -32.48 16.07
CA PRO A 194 3.43 -31.38 15.98
C PRO A 194 4.69 -31.69 16.77
N ARG A 195 5.82 -31.18 16.27
CA ARG A 195 7.07 -31.23 17.01
C ARG A 195 6.94 -30.42 18.29
N LYS A 196 7.21 -31.07 19.41
CA LYS A 196 7.29 -30.40 20.71
C LYS A 196 8.58 -29.61 20.75
N TYR A 197 8.48 -28.30 20.84
CA TYR A 197 9.64 -27.43 20.85
C TYR A 197 10.45 -27.57 22.15
N ILE A 198 11.72 -27.90 22.02
CA ILE A 198 12.72 -27.93 23.07
C ILE A 198 13.91 -27.11 22.53
N SER A 199 13.99 -25.85 22.84
CA SER A 199 15.09 -24.86 22.73
C SER A 199 16.26 -25.09 21.72
N GLU A 200 16.05 -25.78 20.60
CA GLU A 200 17.04 -25.92 19.54
C GLU A 200 16.60 -25.13 18.29
N PRO A 201 17.55 -24.65 17.46
CA PRO A 201 17.22 -23.99 16.21
C PRO A 201 16.26 -24.81 15.38
N VAL A 202 15.14 -24.22 14.97
CA VAL A 202 14.13 -24.91 14.18
C VAL A 202 14.68 -25.16 12.78
N ASN A 203 15.06 -26.42 12.52
CA ASN A 203 15.32 -26.85 11.14
C ASN A 203 14.00 -26.87 10.38
N THR A 204 13.83 -25.98 9.41
CA THR A 204 12.61 -25.76 8.63
C THR A 204 12.19 -26.97 7.78
N GLU A 205 12.99 -28.01 7.69
CA GLU A 205 12.79 -29.18 6.83
C GLU A 205 12.28 -30.42 7.55
N TYR A 206 11.81 -30.29 8.79
CA TYR A 206 11.36 -31.45 9.55
C TYR A 206 9.90 -31.82 9.24
N GLY A 207 9.70 -33.03 8.68
CA GLY A 207 8.38 -33.58 8.38
C GLY A 207 7.73 -33.05 7.10
N LYS A 208 6.52 -33.52 6.82
CA LYS A 208 5.71 -33.09 5.67
C LYS A 208 5.26 -31.63 5.76
N TRP A 209 5.06 -31.14 7.00
CA TRP A 209 4.53 -29.81 7.26
C TRP A 209 5.59 -28.91 7.87
N LEU A 210 6.05 -27.92 7.11
CA LEU A 210 7.00 -26.90 7.60
C LEU A 210 6.38 -26.09 8.75
N ASN A 211 7.18 -25.78 9.77
CA ASN A 211 6.75 -25.02 10.94
C ASN A 211 5.61 -25.68 11.77
N HIS A 212 5.52 -27.00 11.75
CA HIS A 212 4.55 -27.72 12.56
C HIS A 212 5.07 -27.94 14.00
N ASP A 213 5.48 -26.84 14.63
CA ASP A 213 6.01 -26.78 15.99
C ASP A 213 4.97 -26.24 16.96
N VAL A 214 4.93 -26.78 18.17
CA VAL A 214 3.98 -26.38 19.21
C VAL A 214 4.69 -25.91 20.49
N PHE A 215 4.20 -24.80 21.05
CA PHE A 215 4.65 -24.29 22.34
C PHE A 215 4.10 -25.12 23.50
N MET A 216 5.01 -25.66 24.33
CA MET A 216 4.71 -26.58 25.44
C MET A 216 4.63 -25.92 26.82
N GLY A 217 4.61 -24.59 26.89
CA GLY A 217 4.49 -23.89 28.17
C GLY A 217 3.19 -24.20 28.91
N PRO A 218 3.15 -24.00 30.24
CA PRO A 218 2.01 -24.32 31.10
C PRO A 218 0.75 -23.55 30.71
N PHE A 219 -0.39 -24.03 31.18
CA PHE A 219 -1.68 -23.36 31.11
C PHE A 219 -1.94 -22.67 32.47
N ASP A 220 -1.76 -21.36 32.49
CA ASP A 220 -1.99 -20.53 33.67
C ASP A 220 -3.47 -20.23 33.93
N ASP A 221 -3.79 -19.68 35.10
CA ASP A 221 -5.17 -19.34 35.49
C ASP A 221 -5.83 -18.37 34.50
N ARG A 222 -5.07 -17.40 33.98
CA ARG A 222 -5.58 -16.44 32.99
C ARG A 222 -5.93 -17.15 31.68
N TYR A 223 -5.15 -18.16 31.29
CA TYR A 223 -5.48 -18.99 30.13
C TYR A 223 -6.76 -19.80 30.38
N MET A 224 -6.88 -20.38 31.55
CA MET A 224 -8.01 -21.23 31.97
C MET A 224 -9.28 -20.44 32.34
N ALA A 225 -9.26 -19.10 32.29
CA ALA A 225 -10.42 -18.27 32.59
C ALA A 225 -11.57 -18.37 31.57
N ARG A 226 -11.31 -18.91 30.36
CA ARG A 226 -12.33 -19.06 29.31
C ARG A 226 -12.06 -20.29 28.45
N ASN A 227 -13.13 -20.80 27.79
CA ASN A 227 -12.96 -21.85 26.82
C ASN A 227 -12.04 -21.43 25.68
N ARG A 228 -11.08 -22.28 25.32
CA ARG A 228 -10.06 -22.04 24.27
C ARG A 228 -10.21 -22.98 23.08
N VAL A 229 -11.19 -23.88 23.11
CA VAL A 229 -11.45 -24.87 22.05
C VAL A 229 -12.60 -24.40 21.18
N ARG A 230 -12.38 -24.37 19.87
CA ARG A 230 -13.43 -24.36 18.84
C ARG A 230 -13.48 -25.74 18.19
N GLY A 231 -14.68 -26.20 17.88
CA GLY A 231 -14.85 -27.48 17.20
C GLY A 231 -14.47 -27.45 15.73
N TRP A 232 -14.30 -28.62 15.14
CA TRP A 232 -13.90 -28.80 13.75
C TRP A 232 -14.78 -28.05 12.73
N ASN A 233 -16.06 -27.92 12.99
CA ASN A 233 -17.02 -27.24 12.09
C ASN A 233 -17.25 -25.76 12.47
N GLU A 234 -16.47 -25.23 13.42
CA GLU A 234 -16.46 -23.83 13.80
C GLU A 234 -15.26 -23.12 13.15
N VAL A 235 -15.21 -21.79 13.28
CA VAL A 235 -14.06 -20.95 12.93
C VAL A 235 -13.22 -20.69 14.19
N SER A 236 -11.95 -20.36 14.03
CA SER A 236 -11.04 -20.12 15.15
C SER A 236 -11.31 -18.80 15.87
N TYR A 237 -10.87 -18.75 17.12
CA TYR A 237 -10.62 -17.47 17.80
C TYR A 237 -9.47 -16.71 17.14
N THR A 238 -9.36 -15.40 17.42
CA THR A 238 -8.25 -14.58 16.96
C THR A 238 -6.90 -15.18 17.37
N MET A 239 -5.99 -15.40 16.41
CA MET A 239 -4.59 -15.73 16.67
C MET A 239 -3.92 -14.53 17.33
N GLN A 240 -3.32 -14.78 18.52
CA GLN A 240 -2.61 -13.77 19.29
C GLN A 240 -1.10 -13.92 19.08
N ALA A 241 -0.38 -12.82 19.22
CA ALA A 241 1.08 -12.79 19.10
C ALA A 241 1.84 -13.55 20.21
N GLN A 242 1.15 -13.93 21.28
CA GLN A 242 1.75 -14.65 22.42
C GLN A 242 1.42 -16.14 22.35
N ALA A 243 2.43 -16.99 22.23
CA ALA A 243 2.30 -18.43 22.16
C ALA A 243 1.46 -19.01 23.30
N ARG A 244 1.66 -18.52 24.53
CA ARG A 244 0.89 -18.95 25.73
C ARG A 244 -0.61 -18.74 25.59
N ASN A 245 -1.07 -17.77 24.79
CA ASN A 245 -2.47 -17.43 24.57
C ASN A 245 -3.07 -18.09 23.32
N CYS A 246 -2.31 -18.91 22.60
CA CYS A 246 -2.75 -19.59 21.41
C CYS A 246 -3.98 -20.48 21.68
N PRO A 247 -5.01 -20.51 20.80
CA PRO A 247 -6.13 -21.41 20.94
C PRO A 247 -5.73 -22.89 20.97
N LEU A 248 -6.62 -23.72 21.53
CA LEU A 248 -6.43 -25.16 21.56
C LEU A 248 -6.91 -25.82 20.27
N HIS A 249 -6.26 -26.92 19.95
CA HIS A 249 -6.59 -27.73 18.77
C HIS A 249 -8.01 -28.33 18.84
N PRO A 250 -8.78 -28.36 17.75
CA PRO A 250 -10.16 -28.84 17.72
C PRO A 250 -10.35 -30.33 18.01
N GLN A 251 -9.26 -31.11 18.13
CA GLN A 251 -9.34 -32.53 18.57
C GLN A 251 -9.84 -32.68 20.01
N ALA A 252 -9.58 -31.67 20.86
CA ALA A 252 -10.02 -31.69 22.24
C ALA A 252 -11.52 -31.30 22.33
N PRO A 253 -12.29 -31.89 23.26
CA PRO A 253 -13.63 -31.41 23.58
C PRO A 253 -13.57 -30.01 24.20
N LYS A 254 -14.71 -29.28 24.13
CA LYS A 254 -14.82 -27.97 24.83
C LYS A 254 -14.54 -28.12 26.32
N MET A 255 -13.86 -27.13 26.89
CA MET A 255 -13.56 -27.06 28.33
C MET A 255 -14.86 -27.01 29.16
N ILE A 256 -14.79 -27.46 30.40
CA ILE A 256 -15.92 -27.43 31.33
C ILE A 256 -15.91 -26.11 32.08
N PHE A 257 -17.02 -25.40 32.05
CA PHE A 257 -17.24 -24.20 32.84
C PHE A 257 -17.40 -24.54 34.32
N VAL A 258 -16.61 -23.91 35.19
CA VAL A 258 -16.67 -24.07 36.66
C VAL A 258 -17.20 -22.79 37.30
N SER A 259 -16.67 -21.63 36.89
CA SER A 259 -17.09 -20.31 37.36
C SER A 259 -16.78 -19.26 36.30
N ARG A 260 -17.17 -17.99 36.55
CA ARG A 260 -16.97 -16.86 35.63
C ARG A 260 -15.52 -16.76 35.07
N ASP A 261 -14.52 -17.04 35.92
CA ASP A 261 -13.10 -16.89 35.55
C ASP A 261 -12.33 -18.21 35.65
N LYS A 262 -13.05 -19.35 35.61
CA LYS A 262 -12.42 -20.67 35.71
C LYS A 262 -13.10 -21.70 34.87
N GLN A 263 -12.30 -22.33 34.02
CA GLN A 263 -12.68 -23.53 33.25
C GLN A 263 -11.62 -24.61 33.48
N ILE A 264 -11.98 -25.83 33.26
CA ILE A 264 -11.07 -26.99 33.39
C ILE A 264 -11.11 -27.83 32.13
N PHE A 265 -10.08 -28.58 31.89
CA PHE A 265 -10.08 -29.65 30.89
C PHE A 265 -11.06 -30.72 31.28
N ARG A 266 -11.67 -31.35 30.28
CA ARG A 266 -12.60 -32.44 30.53
C ARG A 266 -11.82 -33.67 31.07
N PRO A 267 -12.19 -34.23 32.25
CA PRO A 267 -11.53 -35.39 32.82
C PRO A 267 -11.50 -36.57 31.85
N GLY A 268 -10.35 -37.22 31.74
CA GLY A 268 -10.10 -38.31 30.80
C GLY A 268 -9.69 -37.90 29.38
N TYR A 269 -9.74 -36.61 29.06
CA TYR A 269 -9.40 -36.11 27.73
C TYR A 269 -8.19 -35.11 27.79
N GLU A 270 -7.48 -35.02 28.89
CA GLU A 270 -6.38 -34.08 29.14
C GLU A 270 -5.30 -34.18 28.06
N HIS A 271 -5.02 -35.38 27.58
CA HIS A 271 -4.01 -35.67 26.55
C HIS A 271 -4.35 -35.05 25.18
N LEU A 272 -5.61 -34.68 24.92
CA LEU A 272 -6.05 -34.07 23.67
C LEU A 272 -5.88 -32.56 23.64
N TYR A 273 -5.71 -31.94 24.80
CA TYR A 273 -5.58 -30.48 24.89
C TYR A 273 -4.14 -30.03 24.57
N ARG A 274 -3.93 -29.67 23.34
CA ARG A 274 -2.70 -29.00 22.90
C ARG A 274 -3.02 -27.67 22.24
N ARG A 275 -2.08 -26.75 22.26
CA ARG A 275 -2.19 -25.54 21.45
C ARG A 275 -2.09 -25.86 19.97
N LEU A 276 -2.62 -25.01 19.14
CA LEU A 276 -2.36 -25.06 17.70
C LEU A 276 -0.85 -24.86 17.47
N SER A 277 -0.27 -25.55 16.49
CA SER A 277 1.10 -25.32 16.05
C SER A 277 1.24 -24.00 15.27
N VAL A 278 2.46 -23.56 15.02
CA VAL A 278 2.73 -22.38 14.19
C VAL A 278 2.14 -22.55 12.79
N ARG A 279 2.29 -23.72 12.14
CA ARG A 279 1.71 -24.02 10.83
C ARG A 279 0.18 -24.02 10.83
N GLU A 280 -0.45 -24.59 11.85
CA GLU A 280 -1.91 -24.56 12.00
C GLU A 280 -2.40 -23.12 12.17
N CYS A 281 -1.72 -22.31 12.98
CA CYS A 281 -2.02 -20.90 13.13
C CYS A 281 -1.85 -20.14 11.80
N ALA A 282 -0.79 -20.44 11.04
CA ALA A 282 -0.53 -19.82 9.74
C ALA A 282 -1.63 -20.14 8.71
N ARG A 283 -2.05 -21.39 8.60
CA ARG A 283 -3.17 -21.79 7.73
C ARG A 283 -4.49 -21.11 8.14
N ILE A 284 -4.76 -21.02 9.43
CA ILE A 284 -5.93 -20.31 9.96
C ILE A 284 -5.85 -18.80 9.64
N GLN A 285 -4.66 -18.23 9.63
CA GLN A 285 -4.40 -16.85 9.17
C GLN A 285 -4.36 -16.71 7.65
N SER A 286 -4.62 -17.79 6.90
CA SER A 286 -4.60 -17.84 5.43
C SER A 286 -3.23 -17.69 4.76
N PHE A 287 -2.14 -17.93 5.47
CA PHE A 287 -0.84 -18.09 4.82
C PHE A 287 -0.80 -19.36 3.99
N PRO A 288 -0.21 -19.37 2.81
CA PRO A 288 -0.03 -20.56 1.99
C PRO A 288 1.04 -21.49 2.58
N ASP A 289 1.02 -22.77 2.24
CA ASP A 289 1.92 -23.76 2.83
C ASP A 289 3.39 -23.55 2.47
N HIS A 290 3.67 -22.95 1.31
CA HIS A 290 5.03 -22.62 0.90
C HIS A 290 5.61 -21.42 1.65
N PHE A 291 4.80 -20.62 2.37
CA PHE A 291 5.29 -19.53 3.19
C PHE A 291 6.01 -20.10 4.41
N ARG A 292 7.27 -19.76 4.57
CA ARG A 292 8.15 -20.30 5.61
C ARG A 292 8.37 -19.29 6.71
N PHE A 293 8.27 -19.72 7.96
CA PHE A 293 8.61 -18.92 9.13
C PHE A 293 9.95 -19.41 9.68
N ILE A 294 10.94 -18.53 9.70
CA ILE A 294 12.27 -18.79 10.28
C ILE A 294 12.29 -18.19 11.68
N TYR A 295 12.56 -19.00 12.67
CA TYR A 295 12.63 -18.57 14.07
C TYR A 295 13.57 -19.48 14.87
N HIS A 296 14.23 -18.90 15.85
CA HIS A 296 15.05 -19.61 16.82
C HIS A 296 14.28 -19.95 18.10
N ASP A 297 13.24 -19.18 18.43
CA ASP A 297 12.25 -19.47 19.45
C ASP A 297 10.88 -19.64 18.82
N VAL A 298 10.18 -20.71 19.16
CA VAL A 298 8.81 -20.98 18.69
C VAL A 298 7.86 -19.81 19.00
N CYS A 299 8.13 -19.07 20.08
CA CYS A 299 7.36 -17.89 20.44
C CYS A 299 7.41 -16.81 19.36
N ASP A 300 8.54 -16.65 18.64
CA ASP A 300 8.66 -15.72 17.53
C ASP A 300 7.81 -16.17 16.34
N GLY A 301 7.70 -17.49 16.07
CA GLY A 301 6.78 -18.03 15.09
C GLY A 301 5.32 -17.65 15.37
N TYR A 302 4.87 -17.81 16.61
CA TYR A 302 3.52 -17.37 17.03
C TYR A 302 3.37 -15.84 16.97
N LYS A 303 4.41 -15.09 17.35
CA LYS A 303 4.44 -13.62 17.29
C LYS A 303 4.27 -13.13 15.86
N MET A 304 5.02 -13.69 14.90
CA MET A 304 4.93 -13.37 13.49
C MET A 304 3.52 -13.63 12.95
N VAL A 305 2.99 -14.85 13.15
CA VAL A 305 1.64 -15.20 12.69
C VAL A 305 0.57 -14.36 13.37
N GLY A 306 0.65 -14.16 14.69
CA GLY A 306 -0.37 -13.44 15.47
C GLY A 306 -0.45 -11.94 15.17
N ASN A 307 0.69 -11.29 14.86
CA ASN A 307 0.74 -9.88 14.48
C ASN A 307 0.30 -9.66 13.03
N ALA A 308 0.46 -10.65 12.16
CA ALA A 308 0.19 -10.50 10.74
C ALA A 308 -1.25 -10.12 10.43
N VAL A 309 -1.43 -9.33 9.38
CA VAL A 309 -2.70 -9.21 8.66
C VAL A 309 -2.91 -10.49 7.85
N PRO A 310 -4.08 -11.14 7.92
CA PRO A 310 -4.33 -12.31 7.10
C PRO A 310 -4.21 -12.01 5.60
N PRO A 311 -3.37 -12.74 4.84
CA PRO A 311 -3.13 -12.45 3.42
C PRO A 311 -4.39 -12.36 2.55
N ARG A 312 -5.42 -13.18 2.82
CA ARG A 312 -6.70 -13.10 2.08
C ARG A 312 -7.44 -11.78 2.31
N LEU A 313 -7.48 -11.29 3.55
CA LEU A 313 -8.07 -9.99 3.86
C LEU A 313 -7.25 -8.86 3.23
N ALA A 314 -5.92 -8.92 3.33
CA ALA A 314 -5.01 -7.98 2.70
C ALA A 314 -5.21 -7.93 1.18
N ARG A 315 -5.34 -9.11 0.53
CA ARG A 315 -5.62 -9.22 -0.90
C ARG A 315 -6.96 -8.59 -1.29
N ALA A 316 -8.00 -8.78 -0.48
CA ALA A 316 -9.30 -8.17 -0.76
C ALA A 316 -9.23 -6.63 -0.75
N ILE A 317 -8.52 -6.05 0.24
CA ILE A 317 -8.26 -4.60 0.31
C ILE A 317 -7.41 -4.16 -0.89
N ALA A 318 -6.34 -4.87 -1.21
CA ALA A 318 -5.49 -4.54 -2.35
C ALA A 318 -6.28 -4.55 -3.67
N LEU A 319 -7.15 -5.54 -3.89
CA LEU A 319 -8.01 -5.62 -5.07
C LEU A 319 -9.01 -4.46 -5.13
N SER A 320 -9.59 -4.03 -4.00
CA SER A 320 -10.49 -2.86 -3.98
C SER A 320 -9.75 -1.57 -4.36
N ILE A 321 -8.53 -1.38 -3.88
CA ILE A 321 -7.67 -0.26 -4.29
C ILE A 321 -7.36 -0.36 -5.78
N LYS A 322 -6.91 -1.53 -6.25
CA LYS A 322 -6.60 -1.74 -7.68
C LYS A 322 -7.81 -1.47 -8.57
N SER A 323 -9.00 -1.90 -8.18
CA SER A 323 -10.26 -1.63 -8.88
C SER A 323 -10.57 -0.13 -8.92
N ALA A 324 -10.46 0.56 -7.79
CA ALA A 324 -10.67 1.99 -7.70
C ALA A 324 -9.71 2.76 -8.61
N PHE A 325 -8.43 2.38 -8.62
CA PHE A 325 -7.41 2.99 -9.47
C PHE A 325 -7.42 2.49 -10.92
N SER A 326 -8.10 1.42 -11.27
CA SER A 326 -8.19 0.95 -12.67
C SER A 326 -9.05 1.87 -13.54
N SER A 327 -9.99 2.58 -12.95
CA SER A 327 -10.73 3.67 -13.60
C SER A 327 -9.97 5.00 -13.59
N TYR A 328 -8.92 5.10 -12.78
CA TYR A 328 -8.00 6.22 -12.75
C TYR A 328 -6.91 5.99 -13.80
N SER A 329 -7.17 6.47 -15.01
CA SER A 329 -6.09 6.85 -15.91
C SER A 329 -5.62 8.20 -15.41
N PRO A 330 -4.39 8.39 -14.89
CA PRO A 330 -3.85 9.73 -14.86
C PRO A 330 -3.87 10.15 -16.33
N ASP A 331 -4.73 11.09 -16.67
CA ASP A 331 -4.59 11.80 -17.93
C ASP A 331 -3.22 12.51 -17.83
N LEU A 332 -2.19 11.79 -18.23
CA LEU A 332 -0.85 12.35 -18.38
C LEU A 332 -0.97 13.34 -19.54
N CYS A 333 -1.15 14.60 -19.20
CA CYS A 333 -1.06 15.66 -20.17
C CYS A 333 0.40 15.85 -20.54
N SER A 334 0.75 15.55 -21.77
CA SER A 334 2.04 15.93 -22.31
C SER A 334 2.01 17.41 -22.72
N VAL A 335 3.03 18.16 -22.27
CA VAL A 335 3.18 19.58 -22.59
C VAL A 335 4.45 19.82 -23.35
N LEU A 336 4.31 20.36 -24.55
CA LEU A 336 5.44 20.85 -25.32
C LEU A 336 5.84 22.24 -24.79
N VAL A 337 6.98 22.31 -24.14
CA VAL A 337 7.54 23.58 -23.65
C VAL A 337 8.49 24.14 -24.67
N ALA A 338 8.27 25.39 -25.10
CA ALA A 338 9.08 26.02 -26.12
C ALA A 338 9.18 27.55 -25.91
N THR A 339 10.13 28.16 -26.59
CA THR A 339 10.28 29.63 -26.62
C THR A 339 9.85 30.21 -27.98
N TYR A 340 9.27 31.36 -27.98
CA TYR A 340 9.10 32.14 -29.21
C TYR A 340 10.16 33.24 -29.34
N ARG A 341 10.62 33.51 -30.58
CA ARG A 341 11.72 34.39 -30.84
C ARG A 341 11.34 35.90 -30.75
N ASN A 342 10.16 36.23 -31.26
CA ASN A 342 9.64 37.60 -31.29
C ASN A 342 8.11 37.59 -31.40
N ASP A 343 7.50 38.75 -31.16
CA ASP A 343 6.04 38.89 -31.15
C ASP A 343 5.39 38.64 -32.55
N LYS A 344 6.17 38.80 -33.63
CA LYS A 344 5.72 38.47 -34.96
C LYS A 344 5.50 36.93 -35.07
N GLN A 345 6.45 36.15 -34.61
CA GLN A 345 6.32 34.69 -34.61
C GLN A 345 5.12 34.25 -33.75
N LEU A 346 4.94 34.84 -32.58
CA LEU A 346 3.80 34.52 -31.71
C LEU A 346 2.47 34.85 -32.40
N ARG A 347 2.31 36.03 -32.99
CA ARG A 347 1.10 36.39 -33.76
C ARG A 347 0.82 35.41 -34.85
N MET A 348 1.82 35.06 -35.67
CA MET A 348 1.66 34.12 -36.77
C MET A 348 1.27 32.73 -36.26
N THR A 349 1.83 32.30 -35.13
CA THR A 349 1.43 31.04 -34.48
C THR A 349 -0.06 31.04 -34.10
N LEU A 350 -0.52 32.14 -33.51
CA LEU A 350 -1.92 32.29 -33.09
C LEU A 350 -2.89 32.46 -34.28
N GLU A 351 -2.53 33.29 -35.28
CA GLU A 351 -3.35 33.56 -36.46
C GLU A 351 -3.52 32.30 -37.34
N ASN A 352 -2.43 31.55 -37.54
CA ASN A 352 -2.49 30.33 -38.33
C ASN A 352 -2.96 29.10 -37.52
N LYS A 353 -3.09 29.23 -36.22
CA LYS A 353 -3.35 28.11 -35.27
C LYS A 353 -2.38 26.94 -35.45
N LEU A 354 -1.09 27.25 -35.70
CA LEU A 354 -0.06 26.27 -35.97
C LEU A 354 1.24 26.62 -35.21
N TYR A 355 1.85 25.61 -34.61
CA TYR A 355 3.21 25.67 -34.10
C TYR A 355 4.12 24.66 -34.79
N TYR A 356 5.38 24.99 -35.00
CA TYR A 356 6.31 24.12 -35.68
C TYR A 356 7.63 23.93 -34.93
N VAL A 357 8.19 22.74 -35.04
CA VAL A 357 9.49 22.34 -34.50
C VAL A 357 10.32 21.71 -35.63
N ARG A 358 11.59 22.13 -35.78
CA ARG A 358 12.48 21.59 -36.78
C ARG A 358 12.65 20.07 -36.60
N ALA A 359 12.46 19.29 -37.69
CA ALA A 359 12.69 17.86 -37.70
C ALA A 359 14.19 17.57 -37.46
N GLY A 360 14.50 16.57 -36.63
CA GLY A 360 15.87 16.24 -36.25
C GLY A 360 16.45 17.08 -35.10
N LEU A 361 15.74 18.09 -34.57
CA LEU A 361 16.11 18.70 -33.30
C LEU A 361 15.90 17.68 -32.18
N ARG A 362 16.99 17.25 -31.55
CA ARG A 362 16.93 16.48 -30.30
C ARG A 362 16.46 17.42 -29.19
N ALA A 363 15.19 17.38 -28.88
CA ALA A 363 14.61 18.07 -27.76
C ALA A 363 14.64 17.15 -26.53
N GLY A 364 15.70 17.20 -25.74
CA GLY A 364 15.85 16.32 -24.57
C GLY A 364 15.90 14.83 -24.97
N ALA A 365 15.25 13.96 -24.18
CA ALA A 365 15.20 12.52 -24.43
C ALA A 365 14.13 12.10 -25.44
N MET A 366 13.31 13.01 -25.95
CA MET A 366 12.23 12.72 -26.90
C MET A 366 12.56 13.22 -28.31
N GLN A 367 12.54 12.31 -29.25
CA GLN A 367 12.62 12.58 -30.67
C GLN A 367 11.22 12.41 -31.24
N PHE A 368 10.64 13.46 -31.88
CA PHE A 368 9.38 13.32 -32.59
C PHE A 368 9.53 12.31 -33.72
N SER A 369 8.65 11.35 -33.80
CA SER A 369 8.63 10.28 -34.81
C SER A 369 7.22 10.13 -35.39
N LEU A 370 7.13 9.52 -36.58
CA LEU A 370 5.85 9.11 -37.18
C LEU A 370 5.09 8.17 -36.21
N GLY A 371 3.79 8.38 -36.05
CA GLY A 371 2.92 7.61 -35.15
C GLY A 371 2.86 8.13 -33.72
N MET A 372 3.58 9.20 -33.37
CA MET A 372 3.51 9.83 -32.07
C MET A 372 2.30 10.78 -32.00
N LYS A 373 1.47 10.68 -30.95
CA LYS A 373 0.39 11.66 -30.71
C LYS A 373 0.95 13.04 -30.38
N ALA A 374 0.23 14.10 -30.77
CA ALA A 374 0.55 15.45 -30.34
C ALA A 374 0.51 15.56 -28.83
N PRO A 375 1.38 16.39 -28.21
CA PRO A 375 1.20 16.81 -26.84
C PRO A 375 -0.16 17.48 -26.62
N HIS A 376 -0.73 17.40 -25.42
CA HIS A 376 -2.03 18.01 -25.13
C HIS A 376 -1.96 19.53 -25.10
N TYR A 377 -0.83 20.06 -24.61
CA TYR A 377 -0.62 21.49 -24.47
C TYR A 377 0.71 21.95 -25.08
N LEU A 378 0.72 23.20 -25.54
CA LEU A 378 1.93 23.94 -25.91
C LEU A 378 2.10 25.12 -24.97
N PHE A 379 3.18 25.10 -24.18
CA PHE A 379 3.57 26.22 -23.33
C PHE A 379 4.68 27.02 -23.99
N LEU A 380 4.31 28.20 -24.52
CA LEU A 380 5.25 29.15 -25.12
C LEU A 380 5.67 30.21 -24.09
N HIS A 381 6.95 30.44 -23.95
CA HIS A 381 7.45 31.45 -23.03
C HIS A 381 8.58 32.31 -23.62
N LYS A 382 8.72 33.52 -23.14
CA LYS A 382 9.82 34.44 -23.43
C LYS A 382 10.01 35.39 -22.25
N LYS A 383 11.11 35.22 -21.49
CA LYS A 383 11.35 35.93 -20.21
C LYS A 383 10.14 35.75 -19.26
N ASP A 384 9.46 36.89 -18.98
CA ASP A 384 8.32 36.92 -18.06
C ASP A 384 6.95 36.71 -18.75
N SER A 385 6.94 36.66 -20.07
CA SER A 385 5.71 36.44 -20.86
C SER A 385 5.56 34.97 -21.23
N TYR A 386 4.35 34.47 -21.09
CA TYR A 386 4.00 33.08 -21.46
C TYR A 386 2.56 32.96 -21.96
N ILE A 387 2.30 31.93 -22.73
CA ILE A 387 0.96 31.54 -23.17
C ILE A 387 0.87 30.02 -23.15
N LEU A 388 -0.26 29.51 -22.70
CA LEU A 388 -0.61 28.11 -22.75
C LEU A 388 -1.65 27.91 -23.87
N LEU A 389 -1.37 26.99 -24.77
CA LEU A 389 -2.22 26.67 -25.91
C LEU A 389 -2.63 25.21 -25.84
N ILE A 390 -3.89 24.93 -26.16
CA ILE A 390 -4.42 23.57 -26.28
C ILE A 390 -4.13 23.08 -27.69
N LEU A 391 -3.46 21.94 -27.82
CA LEU A 391 -3.19 21.32 -29.11
C LEU A 391 -4.32 20.34 -29.48
N LYS A 392 -4.58 20.23 -30.78
CA LYS A 392 -5.47 19.16 -31.25
C LYS A 392 -4.81 17.80 -31.05
N GLU A 393 -5.58 16.85 -30.58
CA GLU A 393 -5.17 15.45 -30.39
C GLU A 393 -5.06 14.70 -31.74
N VAL A 394 -4.23 15.21 -32.62
CA VAL A 394 -3.97 14.62 -33.94
C VAL A 394 -2.48 14.32 -34.07
N GLU A 395 -2.14 13.38 -34.93
CA GLU A 395 -0.74 13.08 -35.23
C GLU A 395 -0.06 14.31 -35.85
N PRO A 396 1.11 14.74 -35.32
CA PRO A 396 1.86 15.86 -35.91
C PRO A 396 2.25 15.52 -37.36
N LYS A 397 2.14 16.50 -38.23
CA LYS A 397 2.47 16.33 -39.65
C LYS A 397 3.91 16.78 -39.91
N LEU A 398 4.64 15.99 -40.69
CA LEU A 398 5.94 16.39 -41.21
C LEU A 398 5.75 17.19 -42.49
N VAL A 399 6.26 18.43 -42.52
CA VAL A 399 6.13 19.35 -43.66
C VAL A 399 7.48 19.91 -44.08
N SER A 400 7.55 20.40 -45.36
CA SER A 400 8.72 21.10 -45.87
C SER A 400 8.80 22.54 -45.38
N ALA A 401 9.98 23.16 -45.51
CA ALA A 401 10.16 24.57 -45.29
C ALA A 401 9.26 25.43 -46.16
N GLU A 402 9.12 25.07 -47.43
CA GLU A 402 8.25 25.75 -48.44
C GLU A 402 6.80 25.83 -47.96
N TYR A 403 6.27 24.76 -47.35
CA TYR A 403 4.92 24.78 -46.78
C TYR A 403 4.76 25.86 -45.72
N LEU A 404 5.75 25.99 -44.82
CA LEU A 404 5.75 27.01 -43.75
C LEU A 404 5.96 28.44 -44.31
N GLU A 405 6.78 28.60 -45.33
CA GLU A 405 7.01 29.86 -46.01
C GLU A 405 5.72 30.37 -46.69
N ASN A 406 4.95 29.51 -47.31
CA ASN A 406 3.65 29.84 -47.89
C ASN A 406 2.62 30.31 -46.82
N LEU A 407 2.79 29.92 -45.57
CA LEU A 407 2.03 30.42 -44.40
C LEU A 407 2.64 31.68 -43.79
N GLY A 408 3.72 32.19 -44.39
CA GLY A 408 4.40 33.42 -43.93
C GLY A 408 5.42 33.23 -42.79
N PHE A 409 5.69 31.98 -42.37
CA PHE A 409 6.76 31.70 -41.43
C PHE A 409 8.12 31.77 -42.10
N HIS A 410 9.17 31.91 -41.29
CA HIS A 410 10.57 31.99 -41.77
C HIS A 410 11.38 30.82 -41.18
N PRO A 411 11.22 29.61 -41.73
CA PRO A 411 11.94 28.42 -41.28
C PRO A 411 13.45 28.54 -41.62
N SER A 412 14.27 27.83 -40.85
CA SER A 412 15.74 27.82 -41.06
C SER A 412 16.30 26.40 -41.33
N GLY A 413 15.47 25.47 -41.76
CA GLY A 413 15.80 24.09 -42.04
C GLY A 413 14.90 23.52 -43.14
N ASP A 414 15.01 22.22 -43.43
CA ASP A 414 14.34 21.58 -44.59
C ASP A 414 12.99 20.96 -44.23
N GLN A 415 12.86 20.38 -43.04
CA GLN A 415 11.65 19.69 -42.61
C GLN A 415 11.27 20.05 -41.16
N TYR A 416 9.97 20.09 -40.91
CA TYR A 416 9.38 20.51 -39.65
C TYR A 416 8.19 19.65 -39.26
N TRP A 417 8.06 19.37 -37.96
CA TRP A 417 6.83 18.85 -37.34
C TRP A 417 5.92 20.03 -37.04
N ILE A 418 4.65 19.95 -37.50
CA ILE A 418 3.63 20.92 -37.16
C ILE A 418 2.59 20.36 -36.22
N PHE A 419 2.16 21.22 -35.30
CA PHE A 419 1.13 20.95 -34.30
C PHE A 419 -0.01 21.94 -34.50
N GLU A 420 -1.22 21.41 -34.63
CA GLU A 420 -2.43 22.22 -34.79
C GLU A 420 -2.92 22.70 -33.41
N ILE A 421 -3.20 24.00 -33.30
CA ILE A 421 -3.70 24.62 -32.07
C ILE A 421 -5.23 24.61 -32.12
N LEU A 422 -5.86 24.15 -31.05
CA LEU A 422 -7.31 24.17 -30.91
C LEU A 422 -7.77 25.52 -30.35
N ASP A 423 -7.20 25.95 -29.23
CA ASP A 423 -7.55 27.15 -28.51
C ASP A 423 -6.40 27.64 -27.62
N ASP A 424 -6.56 28.80 -26.98
CA ASP A 424 -5.68 29.29 -25.94
C ASP A 424 -6.30 29.07 -24.55
N GLU A 425 -5.45 28.86 -23.55
CA GLU A 425 -5.83 28.64 -22.16
C GLU A 425 -5.23 29.79 -21.31
N ALA A 426 -6.08 30.51 -20.61
CA ALA A 426 -5.68 31.63 -19.77
C ALA A 426 -6.11 31.44 -18.30
N GLY A 427 -5.56 32.26 -17.39
CA GLY A 427 -5.94 32.25 -16.00
C GLY A 427 -5.10 31.34 -15.11
N GLU A 428 -5.73 30.79 -14.07
CA GLU A 428 -5.05 30.03 -13.02
C GLU A 428 -4.27 28.83 -13.55
N ARG A 429 -4.81 28.14 -14.56
CA ARG A 429 -4.16 26.98 -15.17
C ARG A 429 -2.83 27.34 -15.86
N ALA A 430 -2.80 28.43 -16.59
CA ALA A 430 -1.58 28.91 -17.24
C ALA A 430 -0.51 29.31 -16.20
N GLU A 431 -0.91 29.96 -15.11
CA GLU A 431 -0.01 30.31 -14.00
C GLU A 431 0.51 29.08 -13.26
N CYS A 432 -0.35 28.12 -13.00
CA CYS A 432 0.02 26.86 -12.37
C CYS A 432 1.03 26.08 -13.24
N MET A 433 0.79 26.03 -14.56
CA MET A 433 1.68 25.42 -15.54
C MET A 433 3.04 26.09 -15.58
N LYS A 434 3.08 27.43 -15.56
CA LYS A 434 4.33 28.21 -15.48
C LYS A 434 5.16 27.83 -14.26
N ASN A 435 4.52 27.76 -13.09
CA ASN A 435 5.17 27.40 -11.84
C ASN A 435 5.68 25.94 -11.87
N TYR A 436 4.90 25.03 -12.42
CA TYR A 436 5.30 23.64 -12.58
C TYR A 436 6.49 23.50 -13.53
N VAL A 437 6.45 24.12 -14.71
CA VAL A 437 7.54 24.09 -15.70
C VAL A 437 8.82 24.69 -15.12
N ALA A 438 8.73 25.81 -14.39
CA ALA A 438 9.87 26.43 -13.74
C ALA A 438 10.53 25.50 -12.70
N LYS A 439 9.71 24.77 -11.94
CA LYS A 439 10.17 23.89 -10.87
C LYS A 439 10.78 22.57 -11.38
N HIS A 440 10.19 21.94 -12.40
CA HIS A 440 10.52 20.58 -12.81
C HIS A 440 11.29 20.48 -14.14
N GLY A 441 11.06 21.37 -15.08
CA GLY A 441 11.70 21.33 -16.40
C GLY A 441 12.69 22.47 -16.66
N GLY A 442 12.52 23.56 -15.95
CA GLY A 442 13.24 24.82 -16.21
C GLY A 442 12.81 25.48 -17.53
N MET A 443 13.04 26.79 -17.66
CA MET A 443 12.72 27.54 -18.86
C MET A 443 13.87 27.48 -19.86
N LYS A 444 13.95 26.42 -20.66
CA LYS A 444 15.03 26.15 -21.62
C LYS A 444 14.76 26.82 -22.96
N MET A 445 15.84 27.19 -23.66
CA MET A 445 15.77 27.81 -25.02
C MET A 445 15.33 26.84 -26.13
N LYS A 446 15.53 25.52 -25.95
CA LYS A 446 15.14 24.51 -26.92
C LYS A 446 13.81 23.86 -26.53
N PRO A 447 12.93 23.53 -27.46
CA PRO A 447 11.71 22.82 -27.17
C PRO A 447 11.95 21.47 -26.48
N TYR A 448 11.10 21.11 -25.52
CA TYR A 448 11.11 19.81 -24.85
C TYR A 448 9.70 19.47 -24.38
N ILE A 449 9.45 18.18 -24.13
CA ILE A 449 8.18 17.71 -23.63
C ILE A 449 8.33 17.33 -22.16
N ILE A 450 7.35 17.68 -21.36
CA ILE A 450 7.15 17.20 -20.00
C ILE A 450 5.79 16.51 -19.92
N GLU A 451 5.71 15.50 -19.08
CA GLU A 451 4.45 14.88 -18.68
C GLU A 451 4.05 15.44 -17.32
N ILE A 452 2.83 15.88 -17.22
CA ILE A 452 2.24 16.39 -15.99
C ILE A 452 0.91 15.70 -15.74
N THR A 453 0.52 15.57 -14.49
CA THR A 453 -0.80 15.05 -14.15
C THR A 453 -1.88 16.07 -14.52
N ASN A 454 -3.03 15.61 -14.96
CA ASN A 454 -4.17 16.43 -15.39
C ASN A 454 -4.67 17.41 -14.30
N VAL A 455 -4.33 17.15 -13.04
CA VAL A 455 -4.67 18.02 -11.92
C VAL A 455 -3.93 19.35 -12.00
N VAL A 456 -2.63 19.34 -12.34
CA VAL A 456 -1.88 20.60 -12.58
C VAL A 456 -2.40 21.33 -13.81
N ALA A 457 -2.94 20.59 -14.78
CA ALA A 457 -3.53 21.17 -15.99
C ALA A 457 -4.97 21.67 -15.76
N LYS A 458 -5.68 21.19 -14.75
CA LYS A 458 -7.06 21.59 -14.40
C LYS A 458 -7.16 22.64 -13.29
N SER A 459 -6.09 22.87 -12.51
CA SER A 459 -5.96 23.93 -11.51
C SER A 459 -5.32 25.17 -12.11
#